data_cbafd84765ea62f6f02f98b27ed02e4d
#
_entry.id   cbafd84765ea62f6f02f98b27ed02e4d
#
_cell.length_a   1.000
_cell.length_b   1.000
_cell.length_c   1.000
_cell.angle_alpha   90.00
_cell.angle_beta   90.00
_cell.angle_gamma   90.00
#
_symmetry.space_group_name_H-M   'P 1'
#
loop_
_entity.id
_entity.type
_entity.pdbx_description
1 polymer ?
#
loop_
_entity_poly.entity_id
_entity_poly.type
_entity_poly.pdbx_seq_one_letter_code
_entity_poly.pdbx_strand_id
1 'polypeptide(L)'
;MDESGDLGFTRQLDKDYFVMAVLQTTTPTLVGNCLSRARSRVLKKKRRHVSELKASASDERVRNYVLTGLAQHPIQIYALCLDKTQDTQYRHMSTEAERYFHLASIVIGAATI
;
A
#
# COMPACT_ATOMS: atom_id res chain seq x y z
N MET A 1 -5.62 -3.60 -0.23
CA MET A 1 -4.63 -3.21 -1.27
C MET A 1 -4.37 -1.73 -1.18
N ASP A 2 -3.13 -1.36 -1.31
CA ASP A 2 -2.72 0.05 -1.29
C ASP A 2 -1.60 0.27 -2.30
N GLU A 3 -1.44 1.50 -2.76
CA GLU A 3 -0.45 1.85 -3.76
C GLU A 3 0.36 3.08 -3.34
N SER A 4 1.56 3.16 -3.87
CA SER A 4 2.47 4.30 -3.70
C SER A 4 3.09 4.65 -5.05
N GLY A 5 3.18 5.95 -5.33
CA GLY A 5 3.69 6.47 -6.58
C GLY A 5 2.58 6.93 -7.50
N ASP A 6 2.93 7.10 -8.76
CA ASP A 6 2.08 7.70 -9.79
C ASP A 6 2.03 6.81 -11.03
N LEU A 7 0.84 6.61 -11.57
CA LEU A 7 0.62 5.84 -12.80
C LEU A 7 0.83 6.66 -14.08
N GLY A 8 1.08 7.96 -13.97
CA GLY A 8 1.37 8.81 -15.10
C GLY A 8 2.79 8.65 -15.65
N PHE A 9 3.04 9.28 -16.79
CA PHE A 9 4.37 9.38 -17.39
C PHE A 9 5.04 10.73 -17.14
N THR A 10 4.51 11.54 -16.26
CA THR A 10 5.09 12.83 -15.92
C THR A 10 6.47 12.60 -15.30
N ARG A 11 7.45 13.31 -15.85
CA ARG A 11 8.85 13.25 -15.41
C ARG A 11 9.04 14.00 -14.08
N GLN A 12 8.56 13.43 -13.01
CA GLN A 12 9.04 13.83 -11.70
C GLN A 12 10.10 12.80 -11.29
N LEU A 13 11.30 13.26 -11.09
CA LEU A 13 12.50 12.46 -10.89
C LEU A 13 12.41 11.43 -9.76
N ASP A 14 11.51 11.66 -8.81
CA ASP A 14 11.26 10.78 -7.67
C ASP A 14 10.16 9.75 -7.90
N LYS A 15 9.59 9.66 -9.11
CA LYS A 15 8.42 8.82 -9.41
C LYS A 15 8.62 7.84 -10.56
N ASP A 16 9.82 7.31 -10.70
CA ASP A 16 10.12 6.26 -11.69
C ASP A 16 9.55 4.91 -11.28
N TYR A 17 9.17 4.76 -10.02
CA TYR A 17 8.64 3.51 -9.48
C TYR A 17 7.20 3.68 -9.04
N PHE A 18 6.43 2.62 -9.26
CA PHE A 18 5.10 2.48 -8.72
C PHE A 18 5.04 1.18 -7.93
N VAL A 19 4.54 1.23 -6.71
CA VAL A 19 4.41 0.06 -5.84
C VAL A 19 2.95 -0.18 -5.53
N MET A 20 2.52 -1.42 -5.66
CA MET A 20 1.20 -1.86 -5.26
C MET A 20 1.34 -3.05 -4.32
N ALA A 21 0.67 -3.01 -3.18
CA ALA A 21 0.76 -4.04 -2.16
C ALA A 21 -0.63 -4.55 -1.77
N VAL A 22 -0.71 -5.85 -1.52
CA VAL A 22 -1.91 -6.52 -1.03
C VAL A 22 -1.57 -7.25 0.27
N LEU A 23 -2.36 -7.00 1.30
CA LEU A 23 -2.31 -7.77 2.54
C LEU A 23 -3.44 -8.78 2.53
N GLN A 24 -3.10 -10.05 2.73
CA GLN A 24 -4.04 -11.15 2.82
C GLN A 24 -4.12 -11.65 4.26
N THR A 25 -5.33 -11.80 4.78
CA THR A 25 -5.53 -12.29 6.14
C THR A 25 -6.83 -13.09 6.24
N THR A 26 -6.83 -14.07 7.14
CA THR A 26 -8.04 -14.79 7.54
C THR A 26 -8.72 -14.15 8.75
N THR A 27 -8.12 -13.11 9.33
CA THR A 27 -8.60 -12.43 10.55
C THR A 27 -8.69 -10.92 10.33
N PRO A 28 -9.56 -10.43 9.41
CA PRO A 28 -9.60 -9.01 9.07
C PRO A 28 -10.00 -8.12 10.26
N THR A 29 -10.82 -8.60 11.18
CA THR A 29 -11.20 -7.85 12.37
C THR A 29 -10.01 -7.57 13.27
N LEU A 30 -9.12 -8.54 13.46
CA LEU A 30 -7.92 -8.36 14.28
C LEU A 30 -6.95 -7.38 13.64
N VAL A 31 -6.79 -7.43 12.32
CA VAL A 31 -5.98 -6.48 11.57
C VAL A 31 -6.55 -5.06 11.71
N GLY A 32 -7.87 -4.91 11.53
CA GLY A 32 -8.55 -3.64 11.71
C GLY A 32 -8.39 -3.08 13.13
N ASN A 33 -8.40 -3.94 14.13
CA ASN A 33 -8.19 -3.54 15.53
C ASN A 33 -6.77 -3.00 15.76
N CYS A 34 -5.76 -3.55 15.10
CA CYS A 34 -4.39 -3.00 15.17
C CYS A 34 -4.34 -1.55 14.71
N LEU A 35 -5.02 -1.23 13.59
CA LEU A 35 -5.07 0.13 13.07
C LEU A 35 -5.86 1.06 14.00
N SER A 36 -6.96 0.60 14.55
CA SER A 36 -7.77 1.37 15.50
C SER A 36 -7.00 1.70 16.78
N ARG A 37 -6.23 0.75 17.29
CA ARG A 37 -5.37 0.96 18.46
C ARG A 37 -4.25 1.96 18.15
N ALA A 38 -3.65 1.90 16.97
CA ALA A 38 -2.65 2.87 16.56
C ALA A 38 -3.22 4.28 16.57
N ARG A 39 -4.43 4.47 16.05
CA ARG A 39 -5.11 5.76 16.05
C ARG A 39 -5.34 6.29 17.47
N SER A 40 -5.83 5.44 18.36
CA SER A 40 -6.22 5.88 19.71
C SER A 40 -5.05 6.03 20.67
N ARG A 41 -3.97 5.27 20.48
CA ARG A 41 -2.87 5.18 21.46
C ARG A 41 -1.60 5.89 21.05
N VAL A 42 -1.31 5.96 19.77
CA VAL A 42 0.01 6.40 19.25
C VAL A 42 -0.10 7.65 18.41
N LEU A 43 -1.17 7.78 17.63
CA LEU A 43 -1.35 8.91 16.74
C LEU A 43 -1.61 10.19 17.55
N LYS A 44 -0.98 11.29 17.14
CA LYS A 44 -1.20 12.59 17.77
C LYS A 44 -2.68 12.95 17.73
N LYS A 45 -3.19 13.51 18.83
CA LYS A 45 -4.62 13.81 19.02
C LYS A 45 -5.24 14.58 17.86
N LYS A 46 -4.52 15.51 17.26
CA LYS A 46 -4.97 16.30 16.11
C LYS A 46 -5.15 15.48 14.81
N ARG A 47 -4.62 14.26 14.76
CA ARG A 47 -4.70 13.39 13.57
C ARG A 47 -5.62 12.19 13.76
N ARG A 48 -6.23 12.01 14.92
CA ARG A 48 -7.08 10.84 15.24
C ARG A 48 -8.35 10.78 14.44
N HIS A 49 -8.81 11.89 13.89
CA HIS A 49 -10.05 12.00 13.12
C HIS A 49 -9.84 11.86 11.60
N VAL A 50 -8.61 11.69 11.13
CA VAL A 50 -8.39 11.44 9.70
C VAL A 50 -8.88 10.03 9.34
N SER A 51 -9.47 9.91 8.16
CA SER A 51 -10.08 8.65 7.71
C SER A 51 -9.06 7.58 7.35
N GLU A 52 -7.85 7.98 7.01
CA GLU A 52 -6.80 7.08 6.53
C GLU A 52 -5.52 7.29 7.33
N LEU A 53 -4.90 6.16 7.72
CA LEU A 53 -3.61 6.15 8.38
C LEU A 53 -2.51 5.97 7.33
N LYS A 54 -1.82 7.04 6.97
CA LYS A 54 -0.78 7.02 5.94
C LYS A 54 0.61 6.90 6.55
N ALA A 55 1.40 5.96 6.04
CA ALA A 55 2.79 5.79 6.48
C ALA A 55 3.63 7.05 6.22
N SER A 56 3.41 7.73 5.08
CA SER A 56 4.12 8.95 4.73
C SER A 56 3.80 10.14 5.65
N ALA A 57 2.62 10.15 6.25
CA ALA A 57 2.17 11.18 7.18
C ALA A 57 2.35 10.77 8.66
N SER A 58 2.91 9.59 8.90
CA SER A 58 3.13 9.02 10.23
C SER A 58 4.61 9.06 10.58
N ASP A 59 4.92 9.26 11.86
CA ASP A 59 6.29 9.16 12.33
C ASP A 59 6.72 7.69 12.52
N GLU A 60 7.99 7.48 12.81
CA GLU A 60 8.56 6.14 12.98
C GLU A 60 7.86 5.35 14.09
N ARG A 61 7.47 6.03 15.19
CA ARG A 61 6.78 5.39 16.31
C ARG A 61 5.44 4.79 15.87
N VAL A 62 4.66 5.52 15.10
CA VAL A 62 3.37 5.05 14.57
C VAL A 62 3.57 3.88 13.63
N ARG A 63 4.50 3.98 12.69
CA ARG A 63 4.80 2.91 11.75
C ARG A 63 5.24 1.64 12.47
N ASN A 64 6.13 1.75 13.44
CA ASN A 64 6.61 0.60 14.21
C ASN A 64 5.50 -0.04 15.04
N TYR A 65 4.63 0.76 15.63
CA TYR A 65 3.48 0.25 16.36
C TYR A 65 2.56 -0.60 15.47
N VAL A 66 2.21 -0.09 14.31
CA VAL A 66 1.34 -0.78 13.35
C VAL A 66 2.00 -2.07 12.85
N LEU A 67 3.26 -2.00 12.40
CA LEU A 67 3.97 -3.17 11.87
C LEU A 67 4.17 -4.25 12.92
N THR A 68 4.51 -3.87 14.15
CA THR A 68 4.66 -4.81 15.25
C THR A 68 3.34 -5.50 15.58
N GLY A 69 2.25 -4.75 15.59
CA GLY A 69 0.92 -5.32 15.81
C GLY A 69 0.49 -6.27 14.70
N LEU A 70 0.71 -5.90 13.44
CA LEU A 70 0.38 -6.75 12.30
C LEU A 70 1.20 -8.03 12.27
N ALA A 71 2.47 -7.98 12.67
CA ALA A 71 3.36 -9.13 12.69
C ALA A 71 2.93 -10.22 13.67
N GLN A 72 2.05 -9.92 14.62
CA GLN A 72 1.52 -10.89 15.58
C GLN A 72 0.37 -11.73 15.02
N HIS A 73 -0.12 -11.42 13.83
CA HIS A 73 -1.24 -12.12 13.19
C HIS A 73 -0.78 -12.90 11.96
N PRO A 74 -1.51 -13.96 11.57
CA PRO A 74 -1.20 -14.71 10.35
C PRO A 74 -1.60 -13.87 9.14
N ILE A 75 -0.66 -13.11 8.61
CA ILE A 75 -0.84 -12.27 7.42
C ILE A 75 0.19 -12.65 6.36
N GLN A 76 -0.18 -12.41 5.11
CA GLN A 76 0.73 -12.47 3.97
C GLN A 76 0.67 -11.15 3.22
N ILE A 77 1.81 -10.66 2.78
CA ILE A 77 1.91 -9.43 2.02
C ILE A 77 2.53 -9.76 0.67
N TYR A 78 1.86 -9.31 -0.38
CA TYR A 78 2.32 -9.41 -1.77
C TYR A 78 2.53 -8.01 -2.28
N ALA A 79 3.68 -7.73 -2.85
CA ALA A 79 3.99 -6.41 -3.37
C ALA A 79 4.54 -6.51 -4.80
N LEU A 80 4.10 -5.60 -5.63
CA LEU A 80 4.59 -5.39 -6.99
C LEU A 80 5.28 -4.05 -7.03
N CYS A 81 6.56 -4.05 -7.42
CA CYS A 81 7.30 -2.82 -7.68
C CYS A 81 7.51 -2.70 -9.18
N LEU A 82 6.93 -1.66 -9.78
CA LEU A 82 7.05 -1.39 -11.19
C LEU A 82 8.14 -0.34 -11.42
N ASP A 83 9.13 -0.67 -12.25
CA ASP A 83 10.06 0.31 -12.80
C ASP A 83 9.48 0.82 -14.12
N LYS A 84 8.93 2.02 -14.10
CA LYS A 84 8.27 2.62 -15.28
C LYS A 84 9.22 2.90 -16.44
N THR A 85 10.51 2.96 -16.18
CA THR A 85 11.51 3.20 -17.23
C THR A 85 11.83 1.94 -18.02
N GLN A 86 11.59 0.76 -17.47
CA GLN A 86 11.97 -0.53 -18.02
C GLN A 86 10.79 -1.32 -18.60
N ASP A 87 9.58 -1.10 -18.08
CA ASP A 87 8.42 -1.90 -18.46
C ASP A 87 7.80 -1.42 -19.76
N THR A 88 7.92 -2.24 -20.80
CA THR A 88 7.39 -1.92 -22.13
C THR A 88 5.88 -2.08 -22.21
N GLN A 89 5.30 -3.05 -21.51
CA GLN A 89 3.85 -3.25 -21.50
C GLN A 89 3.13 -2.08 -20.86
N TYR A 90 3.67 -1.57 -19.75
CA TYR A 90 3.11 -0.40 -19.07
C TYR A 90 3.05 0.81 -20.01
N ARG A 91 4.08 1.02 -20.81
CA ARG A 91 4.16 2.15 -21.75
C ARG A 91 3.13 2.08 -22.88
N HIS A 92 2.69 0.88 -23.25
CA HIS A 92 1.69 0.69 -24.31
C HIS A 92 0.27 0.93 -23.85
N MET A 93 0.01 0.99 -22.56
CA MET A 93 -1.31 1.28 -22.03
C MET A 93 -1.57 2.78 -22.07
N SER A 94 -2.69 3.18 -22.67
CA SER A 94 -2.98 4.58 -22.96
C SER A 94 -3.59 5.34 -21.77
N THR A 95 -4.25 4.65 -20.83
CA THR A 95 -4.95 5.29 -19.70
C THR A 95 -4.43 4.80 -18.36
N GLU A 96 -4.57 5.64 -17.34
CA GLU A 96 -4.23 5.26 -15.97
C GLU A 96 -5.09 4.10 -15.47
N ALA A 97 -6.35 4.05 -15.87
CA ALA A 97 -7.25 2.96 -15.52
C ALA A 97 -6.75 1.62 -16.05
N GLU A 98 -6.31 1.54 -17.31
CA GLU A 98 -5.75 0.33 -17.89
C GLU A 98 -4.50 -0.11 -17.14
N ARG A 99 -3.62 0.82 -16.81
CA ARG A 99 -2.39 0.55 -16.06
C ARG A 99 -2.70 0.01 -14.66
N TYR A 100 -3.65 0.64 -13.98
CA TYR A 100 -4.07 0.20 -12.65
C TYR A 100 -4.63 -1.22 -12.68
N PHE A 101 -5.56 -1.50 -13.61
CA PHE A 101 -6.15 -2.84 -13.73
C PHE A 101 -5.12 -3.91 -14.07
N HIS A 102 -4.19 -3.60 -14.93
CA HIS A 102 -3.12 -4.52 -15.29
C HIS A 102 -2.28 -4.90 -14.07
N LEU A 103 -1.81 -3.91 -13.32
CA LEU A 103 -0.97 -4.12 -12.15
C LEU A 103 -1.74 -4.80 -11.01
N ALA A 104 -2.98 -4.38 -10.77
CA ALA A 104 -3.84 -4.99 -9.77
C ALA A 104 -4.11 -6.47 -10.08
N SER A 105 -4.32 -6.81 -11.35
CA SER A 105 -4.52 -8.21 -11.78
C SER A 105 -3.31 -9.08 -11.46
N ILE A 106 -2.11 -8.57 -11.64
CA ILE A 106 -0.88 -9.31 -11.35
C ILE A 106 -0.75 -9.56 -9.84
N VAL A 107 -0.90 -8.53 -9.02
CA VAL A 107 -0.67 -8.66 -7.57
C VAL A 107 -1.78 -9.46 -6.90
N ILE A 108 -3.04 -9.27 -7.31
CA ILE A 108 -4.17 -10.05 -6.78
C ILE A 108 -4.05 -11.51 -7.24
N GLY A 109 -3.66 -11.75 -8.50
CA GLY A 109 -3.42 -13.09 -9.00
C GLY A 109 -2.36 -13.83 -8.20
N ALA A 110 -1.28 -13.17 -7.82
CA ALA A 110 -0.26 -13.75 -6.96
C ALA A 110 -0.81 -14.12 -5.57
N ALA A 111 -1.69 -13.30 -5.02
CA ALA A 111 -2.26 -13.53 -3.70
C ALA A 111 -3.29 -14.67 -3.66
N THR A 112 -3.85 -15.05 -4.80
CA THR A 112 -4.89 -16.10 -4.91
C THR A 112 -4.35 -17.47 -5.30
N ILE A 113 -3.07 -17.62 -5.57
CA ILE A 113 -2.45 -18.90 -5.93
C ILE A 113 -2.33 -19.85 -4.74
#